data_4972e5aee9a57f032d2f744fdc72fea9
#
_entry.id   4972e5aee9a57f032d2f744fdc72fea9
#
_cell.length_a   1.000
_cell.length_b   1.000
_cell.length_c   1.000
_cell.angle_alpha   90.00
_cell.angle_beta   90.00
_cell.angle_gamma   90.00
#
_symmetry.space_group_name_H-M   'P 1'
#
loop_
_entity.id
_entity.type
_entity.pdbx_description
1 polymer ?
#
loop_
_entity_poly.entity_id
_entity_poly.type
_entity_poly.pdbx_seq_one_letter_code
_entity_poly.pdbx_strand_id
1 'polypeptide(L)'
;MVLIANNNEKVDYLLQAIYSAKRIKRYLNLPVTLITESYDTLISRYTTKKDVFDKVISVSPNTNNTSKIYRDGQDVSFNLEFKNSTRCLVYDLTPYEETIVLDTDVIVSNDVFLKCFDQMHDFLIYKTSFDVSSYRQIKEFKSIVDQGVDFYWATCIFFRKTDLTRMFFDLIEHIYENYLHYKTHYYITSGIFRNDFVFSIAIHILNGFQSGDFAKSMPGTLYFSSDKDELIYLNDNKLAIL
;
A
#
# COMPACT_ATOMS: atom_id res chain seq x y z
N MET A 1 -8.55 3.88 9.86
CA MET A 1 -7.78 3.94 8.60
C MET A 1 -6.35 4.33 8.89
N VAL A 2 -5.40 3.75 8.18
CA VAL A 2 -3.98 4.09 8.30
C VAL A 2 -3.43 4.49 6.93
N LEU A 3 -2.71 5.60 6.89
CA LEU A 3 -1.93 6.07 5.75
C LEU A 3 -0.45 6.07 6.14
N ILE A 4 0.41 5.62 5.23
CA ILE A 4 1.86 5.64 5.42
C ILE A 4 2.43 6.62 4.39
N ALA A 5 3.11 7.69 4.86
CA ALA A 5 3.60 8.74 3.98
C ALA A 5 5.01 9.18 4.39
N ASN A 6 5.99 8.84 3.58
CA ASN A 6 7.39 9.21 3.78
C ASN A 6 7.85 9.98 2.54
N ASN A 7 8.06 11.29 2.68
CA ASN A 7 8.47 12.15 1.57
C ASN A 7 9.84 11.76 1.03
N ASN A 8 10.00 11.88 -0.26
CA ASN A 8 11.30 11.84 -0.93
C ASN A 8 11.57 13.18 -1.66
N GLU A 9 12.68 13.27 -2.39
CA GLU A 9 13.10 14.52 -3.05
C GLU A 9 12.11 15.03 -4.12
N LYS A 10 11.29 14.16 -4.70
CA LYS A 10 10.42 14.49 -5.84
C LYS A 10 8.93 14.39 -5.54
N VAL A 11 8.54 13.53 -4.60
CA VAL A 11 7.13 13.26 -4.32
C VAL A 11 6.79 13.68 -2.91
N ASP A 12 5.78 14.53 -2.78
CA ASP A 12 5.21 14.96 -1.50
C ASP A 12 4.07 14.02 -1.07
N TYR A 13 4.45 12.88 -0.49
CA TYR A 13 3.49 11.90 0.03
C TYR A 13 2.68 12.42 1.21
N LEU A 14 3.21 13.40 1.97
CA LEU A 14 2.44 14.04 3.05
C LEU A 14 1.26 14.84 2.50
N LEU A 15 1.45 15.56 1.38
CA LEU A 15 0.35 16.28 0.73
C LEU A 15 -0.71 15.32 0.18
N GLN A 16 -0.27 14.21 -0.43
CA GLN A 16 -1.18 13.15 -0.88
C GLN A 16 -1.96 12.56 0.31
N ALA A 17 -1.27 12.24 1.43
CA ALA A 17 -1.92 11.72 2.63
C ALA A 17 -2.95 12.68 3.22
N ILE A 18 -2.68 13.99 3.25
CA ILE A 18 -3.63 15.02 3.69
C ILE A 18 -4.89 15.01 2.80
N TYR A 19 -4.70 14.92 1.48
CA TYR A 19 -5.81 14.84 0.55
C TYR A 19 -6.63 13.55 0.73
N SER A 20 -5.96 12.40 0.81
CA SER A 20 -6.59 11.10 1.06
C SER A 20 -7.36 11.09 2.38
N ALA A 21 -6.79 11.64 3.47
CA ALA A 21 -7.44 11.73 4.77
C ALA A 21 -8.75 12.53 4.71
N LYS A 22 -8.79 13.66 3.97
CA LYS A 22 -10.01 14.44 3.77
C LYS A 22 -11.08 13.62 3.05
N ARG A 23 -10.69 12.84 2.06
CA ARG A 23 -11.63 11.97 1.33
C ARG A 23 -12.14 10.82 2.20
N ILE A 24 -11.27 10.19 2.97
CA ILE A 24 -11.64 9.15 3.93
C ILE A 24 -12.69 9.69 4.91
N LYS A 25 -12.43 10.85 5.51
CA LYS A 25 -13.40 11.48 6.43
C LYS A 25 -14.72 11.82 5.74
N ARG A 26 -14.67 12.32 4.50
CA ARG A 26 -15.87 12.68 3.72
C ARG A 26 -16.75 11.49 3.36
N TYR A 27 -16.15 10.39 2.89
CA TYR A 27 -16.90 9.27 2.32
C TYR A 27 -17.11 8.12 3.30
N LEU A 28 -16.18 7.92 4.25
CA LEU A 28 -16.22 6.78 5.17
C LEU A 28 -16.52 7.21 6.61
N ASN A 29 -16.29 8.49 6.96
CA ASN A 29 -16.40 9.01 8.32
C ASN A 29 -15.60 8.19 9.36
N LEU A 30 -14.42 7.70 8.96
CA LEU A 30 -13.53 6.89 9.80
C LEU A 30 -12.36 7.71 10.34
N PRO A 31 -11.84 7.39 11.52
CA PRO A 31 -10.63 8.00 12.04
C PRO A 31 -9.43 7.65 11.15
N VAL A 32 -8.50 8.60 10.98
CA VAL A 32 -7.31 8.47 10.14
C VAL A 32 -6.06 8.64 10.97
N THR A 33 -5.21 7.62 10.98
CA THR A 33 -3.86 7.69 11.54
C THR A 33 -2.84 7.81 10.40
N LEU A 34 -1.95 8.78 10.53
CA LEU A 34 -0.76 8.90 9.68
C LEU A 34 0.44 8.26 10.37
N ILE A 35 1.15 7.39 9.66
CA ILE A 35 2.48 6.88 10.07
C ILE A 35 3.51 7.50 9.13
N THR A 36 4.55 8.14 9.67
CA THR A 36 5.51 8.88 8.85
C THR A 36 6.91 8.97 9.48
N GLU A 37 7.93 8.89 8.64
CA GLU A 37 9.31 9.27 8.96
C GLU A 37 9.53 10.79 8.76
N SER A 38 8.61 11.48 8.07
CA SER A 38 8.72 12.88 7.68
C SER A 38 7.98 13.81 8.64
N TYR A 39 8.01 13.52 9.94
CA TYR A 39 7.24 14.25 10.96
C TYR A 39 7.63 15.73 11.03
N ASP A 40 8.93 16.06 10.98
CA ASP A 40 9.40 17.45 11.02
C ASP A 40 8.91 18.24 9.79
N THR A 41 8.87 17.61 8.62
CA THR A 41 8.29 18.20 7.41
C THR A 41 6.79 18.45 7.57
N LEU A 42 6.06 17.51 8.18
CA LEU A 42 4.63 17.68 8.47
C LEU A 42 4.38 18.89 9.37
N ILE A 43 5.13 19.02 10.46
CA ILE A 43 4.99 20.12 11.41
C ILE A 43 5.39 21.47 10.78
N SER A 44 6.51 21.53 10.06
CA SER A 44 7.02 22.79 9.51
C SER A 44 6.20 23.28 8.31
N ARG A 45 5.84 22.37 7.40
CA ARG A 45 5.21 22.72 6.11
C ARG A 45 3.67 22.68 6.15
N TYR A 46 3.10 21.81 6.98
CA TYR A 46 1.66 21.51 6.98
C TYR A 46 0.99 21.73 8.35
N THR A 47 1.49 22.67 9.15
CA THR A 47 1.01 22.97 10.51
C THR A 47 -0.52 23.07 10.62
N THR A 48 -1.18 23.78 9.70
CA THR A 48 -2.64 23.98 9.70
C THR A 48 -3.44 22.86 9.05
N LYS A 49 -2.77 21.95 8.33
CA LYS A 49 -3.42 20.87 7.58
C LYS A 49 -3.31 19.52 8.28
N LYS A 50 -2.39 19.37 9.22
CA LYS A 50 -2.15 18.12 9.97
C LYS A 50 -3.35 17.68 10.80
N ASP A 51 -4.22 18.61 11.20
CA ASP A 51 -5.40 18.34 12.03
C ASP A 51 -6.48 17.50 11.33
N VAL A 52 -6.26 17.19 10.04
CA VAL A 52 -7.07 16.20 9.33
C VAL A 52 -6.83 14.77 9.86
N PHE A 53 -5.67 14.51 10.46
CA PHE A 53 -5.35 13.22 11.07
C PHE A 53 -5.79 13.19 12.53
N ASP A 54 -6.44 12.12 12.94
CA ASP A 54 -6.84 11.91 14.35
C ASP A 54 -5.63 11.48 15.19
N LYS A 55 -4.64 10.83 14.56
CA LYS A 55 -3.37 10.48 15.19
C LYS A 55 -2.23 10.57 14.16
N VAL A 56 -1.08 11.01 14.63
CA VAL A 56 0.18 10.95 13.86
C VAL A 56 1.19 10.14 14.66
N ILE A 57 1.79 9.15 14.03
CA ILE A 57 2.82 8.29 14.59
C ILE A 57 4.11 8.56 13.82
N SER A 58 5.08 9.14 14.52
CA SER A 58 6.42 9.31 13.97
C SER A 58 7.21 8.03 14.14
N VAL A 59 7.86 7.59 13.07
CA VAL A 59 8.77 6.44 13.08
C VAL A 59 10.17 6.90 12.69
N SER A 60 11.18 6.23 13.22
CA SER A 60 12.56 6.53 12.84
C SER A 60 12.81 6.14 11.39
N PRO A 61 13.60 6.91 10.63
CA PRO A 61 13.98 6.56 9.28
C PRO A 61 14.65 5.18 9.25
N ASN A 62 14.16 4.31 8.37
CA ASN A 62 14.81 3.03 8.17
C ASN A 62 15.95 3.19 7.16
N THR A 63 17.13 2.65 7.49
CA THR A 63 18.33 2.74 6.64
C THR A 63 18.28 1.82 5.41
N ASN A 64 17.35 0.87 5.36
CA ASN A 64 17.20 -0.06 4.25
C ASN A 64 16.31 0.53 3.13
N ASN A 65 16.73 1.64 2.57
CA ASN A 65 16.02 2.27 1.47
C ASN A 65 16.24 1.52 0.16
N THR A 66 15.16 1.27 -0.57
CA THR A 66 15.23 0.70 -1.91
C THR A 66 15.07 1.80 -2.95
N SER A 67 15.88 1.75 -4.01
CA SER A 67 15.73 2.66 -5.15
C SER A 67 14.75 2.08 -6.18
N LYS A 68 13.88 2.92 -6.71
CA LYS A 68 12.93 2.58 -7.78
C LYS A 68 13.18 3.47 -8.99
N ILE A 69 13.25 2.86 -10.17
CA ILE A 69 13.28 3.63 -11.42
C ILE A 69 11.84 4.05 -11.71
N TYR A 70 11.60 5.34 -11.63
CA TYR A 70 10.36 5.97 -12.11
C TYR A 70 10.54 6.33 -13.57
N ARG A 71 9.62 5.92 -14.42
CA ARG A 71 9.56 6.37 -15.82
C ARG A 71 8.51 7.47 -15.90
N ASP A 72 8.95 8.65 -16.30
CA ASP A 72 8.08 9.78 -16.58
C ASP A 72 8.05 9.95 -18.10
N GLY A 73 6.93 9.55 -18.72
CA GLY A 73 6.84 9.49 -20.17
C GLY A 73 7.73 8.42 -20.81
N GLN A 74 7.94 8.53 -22.14
CA GLN A 74 8.73 7.55 -22.90
C GLN A 74 10.25 7.71 -22.76
N ASP A 75 10.74 8.89 -22.38
CA ASP A 75 12.15 9.23 -22.51
C ASP A 75 12.91 9.59 -21.22
N VAL A 76 12.21 9.73 -20.10
CA VAL A 76 12.84 10.16 -18.85
C VAL A 76 12.67 9.12 -17.76
N SER A 77 13.79 8.57 -17.28
CA SER A 77 13.81 7.67 -16.12
C SER A 77 14.53 8.32 -14.95
N PHE A 78 13.90 8.28 -13.79
CA PHE A 78 14.50 8.77 -12.54
C PHE A 78 14.71 7.61 -11.57
N ASN A 79 15.86 7.61 -10.90
CA ASN A 79 16.08 6.71 -9.77
C ASN A 79 15.58 7.42 -8.50
N LEU A 80 14.53 6.91 -7.89
CA LEU A 80 13.94 7.46 -6.68
C LEU A 80 14.13 6.51 -5.52
N GLU A 81 14.50 7.07 -4.38
CA GLU A 81 14.50 6.35 -3.11
C GLU A 81 13.04 6.08 -2.68
N PHE A 82 12.74 4.83 -2.37
CA PHE A 82 11.41 4.40 -1.95
C PHE A 82 11.48 3.84 -0.53
N LYS A 83 10.81 4.52 0.40
CA LYS A 83 10.82 4.17 1.84
C LYS A 83 9.64 3.26 2.16
N ASN A 84 9.80 1.96 1.96
CA ASN A 84 8.71 0.98 1.99
C ASN A 84 8.60 0.14 3.26
N SER A 85 9.63 0.15 4.11
CA SER A 85 9.72 -0.76 5.24
C SER A 85 8.65 -0.58 6.31
N THR A 86 8.13 0.63 6.46
CA THR A 86 7.13 0.97 7.49
C THR A 86 5.83 0.16 7.37
N ARG A 87 5.54 -0.39 6.17
CA ARG A 87 4.34 -1.20 5.97
C ARG A 87 4.39 -2.54 6.70
N CYS A 88 5.57 -3.12 6.91
CA CYS A 88 5.74 -4.34 7.68
C CYS A 88 5.33 -4.15 9.15
N LEU A 89 5.54 -2.95 9.68
CA LEU A 89 5.31 -2.60 11.08
C LEU A 89 3.86 -2.15 11.37
N VAL A 90 3.00 -2.10 10.36
CA VAL A 90 1.67 -1.47 10.50
C VAL A 90 0.79 -2.17 11.53
N TYR A 91 0.96 -3.47 11.72
CA TYR A 91 0.19 -4.25 12.70
C TYR A 91 0.42 -3.74 14.13
N ASP A 92 1.67 -3.51 14.50
CA ASP A 92 2.04 -3.01 15.83
C ASP A 92 1.77 -1.52 16.01
N LEU A 93 1.97 -0.74 14.93
CA LEU A 93 1.82 0.71 14.98
C LEU A 93 0.36 1.18 14.94
N THR A 94 -0.54 0.42 14.33
CA THR A 94 -1.95 0.83 14.25
C THR A 94 -2.60 0.88 15.63
N PRO A 95 -3.34 1.97 15.94
CA PRO A 95 -4.09 2.06 17.19
C PRO A 95 -5.45 1.34 17.16
N TYR A 96 -5.80 0.67 16.06
CA TYR A 96 -7.12 0.10 15.82
C TYR A 96 -7.08 -1.43 15.82
N GLU A 97 -8.15 -2.05 16.34
CA GLU A 97 -8.36 -3.50 16.26
C GLU A 97 -8.69 -3.96 14.84
N GLU A 98 -9.43 -3.15 14.09
CA GLU A 98 -9.74 -3.35 12.68
C GLU A 98 -9.12 -2.22 11.87
N THR A 99 -8.28 -2.56 10.93
CA THR A 99 -7.46 -1.57 10.22
C THR A 99 -7.56 -1.74 8.72
N ILE A 100 -7.86 -0.64 8.01
CA ILE A 100 -7.63 -0.53 6.56
C ILE A 100 -6.38 0.33 6.37
N VAL A 101 -5.40 -0.20 5.64
CA VAL A 101 -4.19 0.53 5.22
C VAL A 101 -4.34 0.86 3.75
N LEU A 102 -4.09 2.12 3.39
CA LEU A 102 -4.10 2.58 2.00
C LEU A 102 -2.77 3.24 1.63
N ASP A 103 -2.33 3.06 0.40
CA ASP A 103 -1.33 3.94 -0.19
C ASP A 103 -1.90 5.36 -0.34
N THR A 104 -1.05 6.36 -0.27
CA THR A 104 -1.46 7.78 -0.27
C THR A 104 -2.05 8.23 -1.61
N ASP A 105 -1.74 7.51 -2.69
CA ASP A 105 -2.25 7.70 -4.03
C ASP A 105 -3.58 6.96 -4.30
N VAL A 106 -4.09 6.19 -3.33
CA VAL A 106 -5.43 5.59 -3.41
C VAL A 106 -6.50 6.65 -3.17
N ILE A 107 -7.43 6.77 -4.13
CA ILE A 107 -8.50 7.76 -4.06
C ILE A 107 -9.80 7.11 -3.62
N VAL A 108 -10.21 7.43 -2.42
CA VAL A 108 -11.52 7.05 -1.88
C VAL A 108 -12.60 7.95 -2.50
N SER A 109 -13.55 7.37 -3.25
CA SER A 109 -14.63 8.10 -3.94
C SER A 109 -16.04 7.70 -3.51
N ASN A 110 -16.18 6.68 -2.67
CA ASN A 110 -17.42 6.15 -2.15
C ASN A 110 -17.17 5.40 -0.83
N ASP A 111 -18.20 4.73 -0.33
CA ASP A 111 -18.22 4.02 0.94
C ASP A 111 -17.87 2.53 0.86
N VAL A 112 -17.38 2.05 -0.29
CA VAL A 112 -17.14 0.61 -0.54
C VAL A 112 -16.26 -0.05 0.52
N PHE A 113 -15.28 0.67 1.08
CA PHE A 113 -14.40 0.15 2.12
C PHE A 113 -15.09 -0.13 3.46
N LEU A 114 -16.28 0.46 3.73
CA LEU A 114 -17.03 0.11 4.93
C LEU A 114 -17.46 -1.36 4.93
N LYS A 115 -17.65 -1.96 3.75
CA LYS A 115 -18.00 -3.38 3.60
C LYS A 115 -16.88 -4.33 4.06
N CYS A 116 -15.67 -3.83 4.32
CA CYS A 116 -14.59 -4.65 4.91
C CYS A 116 -14.96 -5.10 6.32
N PHE A 117 -15.61 -4.23 7.10
CA PHE A 117 -15.98 -4.50 8.48
C PHE A 117 -17.11 -5.54 8.60
N ASP A 118 -17.89 -5.73 7.55
CA ASP A 118 -18.97 -6.73 7.48
C ASP A 118 -18.45 -8.12 7.06
N GLN A 119 -17.20 -8.25 6.61
CA GLN A 119 -16.63 -9.52 6.20
C GLN A 119 -16.27 -10.37 7.44
N MET A 120 -16.40 -11.69 7.31
CA MET A 120 -16.01 -12.65 8.37
C MET A 120 -14.50 -12.93 8.40
N HIS A 121 -13.77 -12.55 7.34
CA HIS A 121 -12.34 -12.85 7.19
C HIS A 121 -11.47 -11.78 7.87
N ASP A 122 -10.42 -12.23 8.55
CA ASP A 122 -9.52 -11.35 9.29
C ASP A 122 -8.50 -10.63 8.42
N PHE A 123 -8.31 -11.07 7.17
CA PHE A 123 -7.38 -10.43 6.23
C PHE A 123 -7.95 -10.34 4.81
N LEU A 124 -8.01 -9.12 4.29
CA LEU A 124 -8.47 -8.84 2.93
C LEU A 124 -7.40 -8.06 2.15
N ILE A 125 -7.21 -8.44 0.88
CA ILE A 125 -6.28 -7.81 -0.03
C ILE A 125 -6.75 -8.02 -1.48
N TYR A 126 -6.50 -7.06 -2.38
CA TYR A 126 -6.84 -7.27 -3.79
C TYR A 126 -5.90 -8.27 -4.46
N LYS A 127 -6.47 -9.25 -5.14
CA LYS A 127 -5.76 -10.17 -6.03
C LYS A 127 -5.76 -9.69 -7.49
N THR A 128 -6.77 -8.91 -7.88
CA THR A 128 -6.91 -8.39 -9.23
C THR A 128 -7.02 -6.88 -9.23
N SER A 129 -6.44 -6.26 -10.25
CA SER A 129 -6.58 -4.83 -10.51
C SER A 129 -6.69 -4.58 -12.01
N PHE A 130 -7.22 -3.43 -12.39
CA PHE A 130 -7.45 -3.07 -13.78
C PHE A 130 -6.77 -1.74 -14.09
N ASP A 131 -5.97 -1.72 -15.16
CA ASP A 131 -5.36 -0.50 -15.67
C ASP A 131 -6.38 0.26 -16.53
N VAL A 132 -6.79 1.44 -16.08
CA VAL A 132 -7.74 2.28 -16.83
C VAL A 132 -7.12 2.92 -18.06
N SER A 133 -5.80 3.06 -18.10
CA SER A 133 -5.06 3.57 -19.25
C SER A 133 -4.81 2.50 -20.34
N SER A 134 -5.09 1.24 -20.04
CA SER A 134 -4.90 0.10 -20.94
C SER A 134 -3.45 -0.13 -21.43
N TYR A 135 -2.47 0.55 -20.84
CA TYR A 135 -1.05 0.36 -21.19
C TYR A 135 -0.46 -0.95 -20.69
N ARG A 136 -0.99 -1.50 -19.59
CA ARG A 136 -0.53 -2.76 -19.04
C ARG A 136 -1.48 -3.90 -19.37
N GLN A 137 -0.91 -5.02 -19.78
CA GLN A 137 -1.69 -6.23 -19.99
C GLN A 137 -2.19 -6.79 -18.64
N ILE A 138 -3.45 -7.21 -18.60
CA ILE A 138 -4.09 -7.85 -17.42
C ILE A 138 -3.27 -9.03 -16.88
N LYS A 139 -2.35 -9.61 -17.67
CA LYS A 139 -1.54 -10.77 -17.30
C LYS A 139 -0.32 -10.44 -16.43
N GLU A 140 0.16 -9.19 -16.43
CA GLU A 140 1.46 -8.84 -15.81
C GLU A 140 1.52 -9.02 -14.29
N PHE A 141 0.37 -9.04 -13.62
CA PHE A 141 0.30 -9.14 -12.16
C PHE A 141 -0.67 -10.22 -11.70
N LYS A 142 -0.71 -11.36 -12.38
CA LYS A 142 -1.47 -12.53 -11.92
C LYS A 142 -0.67 -13.38 -10.95
N SER A 143 0.62 -13.50 -11.19
CA SER A 143 1.54 -14.27 -10.37
C SER A 143 2.85 -13.53 -10.18
N ILE A 144 3.54 -13.82 -9.09
CA ILE A 144 4.87 -13.24 -8.81
C ILE A 144 5.96 -13.92 -9.64
N VAL A 145 5.68 -15.12 -10.14
CA VAL A 145 6.56 -15.91 -11.00
C VAL A 145 5.73 -16.74 -11.98
N ASP A 146 6.35 -17.23 -13.04
CA ASP A 146 5.71 -18.08 -14.06
C ASP A 146 5.14 -19.40 -13.49
N GLN A 147 5.53 -19.78 -12.28
CA GLN A 147 5.13 -21.00 -11.59
C GLN A 147 3.81 -20.92 -10.80
N GLY A 148 3.06 -19.83 -10.95
CA GLY A 148 1.68 -19.76 -10.46
C GLY A 148 1.49 -19.35 -8.99
N VAL A 149 2.46 -18.72 -8.35
CA VAL A 149 2.26 -18.08 -7.04
C VAL A 149 1.45 -16.79 -7.23
N ASP A 150 0.28 -16.73 -6.64
CA ASP A 150 -0.64 -15.60 -6.80
C ASP A 150 0.00 -14.27 -6.41
N PHE A 151 -0.24 -13.25 -7.22
CA PHE A 151 0.15 -11.88 -6.91
C PHE A 151 -0.97 -11.16 -6.16
N TYR A 152 -0.62 -10.45 -5.10
CA TYR A 152 -1.53 -9.63 -4.32
C TYR A 152 -1.07 -8.18 -4.26
N TRP A 153 -2.03 -7.25 -4.33
CA TRP A 153 -1.78 -5.81 -4.33
C TRP A 153 -1.76 -5.27 -2.91
N ALA A 154 -0.57 -5.07 -2.35
CA ALA A 154 -0.40 -4.51 -1.02
C ALA A 154 -0.75 -3.02 -0.90
N THR A 155 -1.16 -2.38 -1.99
CA THR A 155 -1.63 -0.99 -2.05
C THR A 155 -2.79 -0.70 -1.09
N CYS A 156 -3.66 -1.70 -0.92
CA CYS A 156 -4.83 -1.59 -0.06
C CYS A 156 -5.07 -2.93 0.64
N ILE A 157 -5.05 -2.93 1.98
CA ILE A 157 -5.29 -4.11 2.80
C ILE A 157 -6.23 -3.77 3.96
N PHE A 158 -6.98 -4.78 4.39
CA PHE A 158 -7.73 -4.76 5.65
C PHE A 158 -7.27 -5.92 6.52
N PHE A 159 -7.17 -5.67 7.83
CA PHE A 159 -6.96 -6.74 8.79
C PHE A 159 -7.62 -6.46 10.14
N ARG A 160 -7.93 -7.55 10.86
CA ARG A 160 -8.26 -7.56 12.28
C ARG A 160 -7.05 -8.00 13.08
N LYS A 161 -6.88 -7.47 14.29
CA LYS A 161 -5.84 -7.93 15.21
C LYS A 161 -6.26 -9.26 15.83
N THR A 162 -5.77 -10.35 15.25
CA THR A 162 -5.92 -11.73 15.73
C THR A 162 -4.55 -12.40 15.77
N ASP A 163 -4.42 -13.54 16.44
CA ASP A 163 -3.17 -14.30 16.49
C ASP A 163 -2.71 -14.71 15.08
N LEU A 164 -3.65 -15.05 14.19
CA LEU A 164 -3.34 -15.43 12.83
C LEU A 164 -2.78 -14.26 12.02
N THR A 165 -3.38 -13.08 12.13
CA THR A 165 -2.87 -11.90 11.43
C THR A 165 -1.58 -11.37 12.07
N ARG A 166 -1.37 -11.54 13.38
CA ARG A 166 -0.07 -11.28 14.00
C ARG A 166 1.01 -12.17 13.37
N MET A 167 0.79 -13.47 13.35
CA MET A 167 1.74 -14.41 12.71
C MET A 167 2.01 -14.04 11.24
N PHE A 168 1.02 -13.55 10.53
CA PHE A 168 1.19 -13.07 9.15
C PHE A 168 2.13 -11.86 9.07
N PHE A 169 1.97 -10.87 9.95
CA PHE A 169 2.83 -9.69 9.94
C PHE A 169 4.24 -9.99 10.45
N ASP A 170 4.40 -10.89 11.43
CA ASP A 170 5.72 -11.40 11.85
C ASP A 170 6.43 -12.10 10.68
N LEU A 171 5.69 -12.88 9.89
CA LEU A 171 6.24 -13.51 8.67
C LEU A 171 6.60 -12.48 7.60
N ILE A 172 5.80 -11.43 7.42
CA ILE A 172 6.12 -10.31 6.51
C ILE A 172 7.44 -9.64 6.90
N GLU A 173 7.62 -9.33 8.19
CA GLU A 173 8.86 -8.75 8.71
C GLU A 173 10.05 -9.68 8.44
N HIS A 174 9.91 -10.97 8.77
CA HIS A 174 10.92 -11.98 8.50
C HIS A 174 11.30 -12.08 7.00
N ILE A 175 10.31 -12.09 6.10
CA ILE A 175 10.54 -12.10 4.65
C ILE A 175 11.26 -10.82 4.21
N TYR A 176 10.88 -9.67 4.76
CA TYR A 176 11.51 -8.40 4.47
C TYR A 176 12.99 -8.39 4.87
N GLU A 177 13.32 -8.81 6.09
CA GLU A 177 14.69 -8.90 6.58
C GLU A 177 15.56 -9.89 5.78
N ASN A 178 14.94 -10.95 5.26
CA ASN A 178 15.60 -12.00 4.47
C ASN A 178 15.23 -11.94 2.98
N TYR A 179 14.88 -10.75 2.47
CA TYR A 179 14.30 -10.61 1.15
C TYR A 179 15.14 -11.20 0.02
N LEU A 180 16.45 -11.08 0.08
CA LEU A 180 17.33 -11.66 -0.95
C LEU A 180 17.20 -13.19 -1.05
N HIS A 181 17.06 -13.87 0.10
CA HIS A 181 16.82 -15.32 0.15
C HIS A 181 15.48 -15.66 -0.53
N TYR A 182 14.39 -15.00 -0.11
CA TYR A 182 13.07 -15.25 -0.67
C TYR A 182 12.99 -14.88 -2.16
N LYS A 183 13.58 -13.75 -2.56
CA LYS A 183 13.68 -13.35 -3.96
C LYS A 183 14.32 -14.41 -4.82
N THR A 184 15.41 -15.02 -4.34
CA THR A 184 16.11 -16.10 -5.04
C THR A 184 15.29 -17.37 -5.07
N HIS A 185 14.73 -17.76 -3.93
CA HIS A 185 13.90 -18.98 -3.81
C HIS A 185 12.66 -18.94 -4.69
N TYR A 186 12.02 -17.77 -4.79
CA TYR A 186 10.83 -17.55 -5.63
C TYR A 186 11.17 -17.09 -7.06
N TYR A 187 12.44 -17.10 -7.48
CA TYR A 187 12.88 -16.68 -8.82
C TYR A 187 12.37 -15.29 -9.25
N ILE A 188 12.27 -14.35 -8.31
CA ILE A 188 11.83 -12.98 -8.60
C ILE A 188 12.96 -12.25 -9.32
N THR A 189 12.83 -12.03 -10.62
CA THR A 189 13.84 -11.38 -11.47
C THR A 189 13.85 -9.86 -11.33
N SER A 190 12.77 -9.25 -10.82
CA SER A 190 12.70 -7.81 -10.59
C SER A 190 13.84 -7.33 -9.68
N GLY A 191 14.58 -6.32 -10.12
CA GLY A 191 15.64 -5.68 -9.30
C GLY A 191 15.09 -4.88 -8.12
N ILE A 192 13.79 -4.60 -8.10
CA ILE A 192 13.13 -3.65 -7.20
C ILE A 192 12.40 -4.42 -6.10
N PHE A 193 12.62 -4.01 -4.85
CA PHE A 193 11.79 -4.45 -3.74
C PHE A 193 10.36 -3.93 -3.90
N ARG A 194 9.36 -4.81 -3.68
CA ARG A 194 7.94 -4.44 -3.65
C ARG A 194 7.26 -5.12 -2.46
N ASN A 195 6.46 -4.36 -1.74
CA ASN A 195 5.58 -4.92 -0.70
C ASN A 195 4.65 -6.00 -1.26
N ASP A 196 4.18 -5.83 -2.50
CA ASP A 196 3.34 -6.82 -3.18
C ASP A 196 3.97 -8.22 -3.19
N PHE A 197 5.29 -8.31 -3.46
CA PHE A 197 5.99 -9.59 -3.44
C PHE A 197 6.06 -10.19 -2.04
N VAL A 198 6.38 -9.38 -1.03
CA VAL A 198 6.48 -9.84 0.36
C VAL A 198 5.14 -10.36 0.86
N PHE A 199 4.05 -9.62 0.62
CA PHE A 199 2.70 -10.03 0.98
C PHE A 199 2.27 -11.29 0.23
N SER A 200 2.56 -11.38 -1.07
CA SER A 200 2.22 -12.56 -1.88
C SER A 200 2.95 -13.82 -1.40
N ILE A 201 4.24 -13.70 -1.07
CA ILE A 201 5.04 -14.81 -0.52
C ILE A 201 4.50 -15.23 0.84
N ALA A 202 4.21 -14.28 1.74
CA ALA A 202 3.68 -14.59 3.07
C ALA A 202 2.33 -15.31 2.98
N ILE A 203 1.42 -14.85 2.12
CA ILE A 203 0.13 -15.52 1.87
C ILE A 203 0.33 -16.94 1.33
N HIS A 204 1.25 -17.12 0.39
CA HIS A 204 1.57 -18.43 -0.17
C HIS A 204 2.10 -19.41 0.88
N ILE A 205 2.98 -18.95 1.76
CA ILE A 205 3.52 -19.76 2.86
C ILE A 205 2.40 -20.13 3.85
N LEU A 206 1.57 -19.19 4.28
CA LEU A 206 0.46 -19.47 5.21
C LEU A 206 -0.61 -20.39 4.63
N ASN A 207 -0.77 -20.39 3.34
CA ASN A 207 -1.63 -21.34 2.63
C ASN A 207 -0.97 -22.73 2.41
N GLY A 208 0.20 -22.99 3.00
CA GLY A 208 0.92 -24.26 2.86
C GLY A 208 1.52 -24.47 1.48
N PHE A 209 2.05 -23.41 0.85
CA PHE A 209 2.68 -23.40 -0.48
C PHE A 209 1.72 -23.80 -1.62
N GLN A 210 0.47 -23.41 -1.49
CA GLN A 210 -0.57 -23.65 -2.50
C GLN A 210 -1.59 -22.50 -2.51
N SER A 211 -2.54 -22.52 -3.44
CA SER A 211 -3.70 -21.65 -3.37
C SER A 211 -4.55 -21.98 -2.15
N GLY A 212 -5.01 -20.97 -1.41
CA GLY A 212 -5.75 -21.17 -0.18
C GLY A 212 -6.60 -19.96 0.20
N ASP A 213 -7.12 -19.98 1.43
CA ASP A 213 -8.18 -19.10 1.90
C ASP A 213 -7.74 -18.10 2.99
N PHE A 214 -6.45 -18.03 3.30
CA PHE A 214 -5.96 -17.07 4.30
C PHE A 214 -6.38 -15.64 3.96
N ALA A 215 -6.20 -15.23 2.70
CA ALA A 215 -6.55 -13.90 2.23
C ALA A 215 -7.78 -13.95 1.32
N LYS A 216 -8.72 -13.05 1.54
CA LYS A 216 -9.88 -12.84 0.64
C LYS A 216 -9.77 -11.48 -0.06
N SER A 217 -10.53 -11.33 -1.15
CA SER A 217 -10.53 -10.06 -1.88
C SER A 217 -11.19 -8.95 -1.09
N MET A 218 -10.59 -7.76 -1.12
CA MET A 218 -11.25 -6.53 -0.68
C MET A 218 -12.55 -6.31 -1.48
N PRO A 219 -13.56 -5.64 -0.89
CA PRO A 219 -14.79 -5.29 -1.61
C PRO A 219 -14.53 -4.27 -2.70
N GLY A 220 -15.30 -4.35 -3.78
CA GLY A 220 -15.15 -3.48 -4.95
C GLY A 220 -14.04 -3.93 -5.88
N THR A 221 -13.64 -3.03 -6.77
CA THR A 221 -12.62 -3.28 -7.79
C THR A 221 -11.50 -2.27 -7.66
N LEU A 222 -10.26 -2.72 -7.66
CA LEU A 222 -9.09 -1.85 -7.69
C LEU A 222 -8.81 -1.43 -9.14
N TYR A 223 -8.88 -0.13 -9.37
CA TYR A 223 -8.43 0.48 -10.63
C TYR A 223 -7.14 1.24 -10.38
N PHE A 224 -6.23 1.19 -11.34
CA PHE A 224 -5.01 2.01 -11.33
C PHE A 224 -4.78 2.61 -12.72
N SER A 225 -3.95 3.65 -12.82
CA SER A 225 -3.47 4.17 -14.09
C SER A 225 -1.96 3.96 -14.17
N SER A 226 -1.51 3.39 -15.28
CA SER A 226 -0.09 3.32 -15.64
C SER A 226 0.38 4.61 -16.29
N ASP A 227 -0.52 5.35 -16.91
CA ASP A 227 -0.27 6.65 -17.47
C ASP A 227 -0.63 7.74 -16.46
N LYS A 228 0.39 8.39 -15.92
CA LYS A 228 0.22 9.47 -14.94
C LYS A 228 -0.04 10.83 -15.59
N ASP A 229 0.23 10.96 -16.88
CA ASP A 229 0.10 12.22 -17.60
C ASP A 229 -1.35 12.53 -18.00
N GLU A 230 -2.20 11.51 -18.19
CA GLU A 230 -3.62 11.69 -18.52
C GLU A 230 -4.51 12.13 -17.36
N LEU A 231 -4.01 12.08 -16.13
CA LEU A 231 -4.80 12.31 -14.92
C LEU A 231 -4.27 13.51 -14.12
N ILE A 232 -4.09 14.63 -14.77
CA ILE A 232 -3.40 15.80 -14.21
C ILE A 232 -4.27 16.65 -13.29
N TYR A 233 -5.60 16.62 -13.34
CA TYR A 233 -6.38 17.51 -12.47
C TYR A 233 -7.73 17.00 -12.02
N LEU A 234 -8.02 17.18 -10.73
CA LEU A 234 -9.31 16.92 -10.16
C LEU A 234 -9.68 17.92 -9.08
N ASN A 235 -10.81 18.54 -9.27
CA ASN A 235 -11.51 19.23 -8.20
C ASN A 235 -12.16 18.18 -7.26
N ASP A 236 -12.77 18.63 -6.16
CA ASP A 236 -13.36 17.78 -5.10
C ASP A 236 -14.36 16.71 -5.58
N ASN A 237 -14.73 16.69 -6.86
CA ASN A 237 -15.69 15.76 -7.46
C ASN A 237 -15.09 14.83 -8.51
N LYS A 238 -13.83 14.97 -8.86
CA LYS A 238 -13.15 14.17 -9.90
C LYS A 238 -11.76 13.76 -9.42
N LEU A 239 -11.28 12.63 -9.88
CA LEU A 239 -10.05 11.98 -9.51
C LEU A 239 -8.80 12.73 -9.96
N ALA A 240 -7.80 12.91 -9.10
CA ALA A 240 -6.41 13.11 -9.52
C ALA A 240 -5.58 11.90 -9.13
N ILE A 241 -4.88 11.36 -10.09
CA ILE A 241 -3.73 10.50 -9.84
C ILE A 241 -2.52 11.39 -10.14
N LEU A 242 -1.76 11.66 -9.11
CA LEU A 242 -0.49 12.35 -9.22
C LEU A 242 0.64 11.36 -9.35
#